data_74ba30ae07cf1bbd692a81c14e35fd6f
#
_entry.id   74ba30ae07cf1bbd692a81c14e35fd6f
#
_cell.length_a   1.000
_cell.length_b   1.000
_cell.length_c   1.000
_cell.angle_alpha   90.00
_cell.angle_beta   90.00
_cell.angle_gamma   90.00
#
_symmetry.space_group_name_H-M   'P 1'
#
loop_
_entity.id
_entity.type
_entity.pdbx_description
1 polymer ?
#
loop_
_entity_poly.entity_id
_entity_poly.type
_entity_poly.pdbx_seq_one_letter_code
_entity_poly.pdbx_strand_id
1 'polypeptide(L)'
;AELIDMEFTQFRPTGMVWPPSVKGTLVTEGVRGEGGILVNSEGHRFMFDNIPDRFAAETADTEKEAADWLAGDKEARRPPELLTRDVVARAIRKEVKAGRGSPHGGVFLDIATRRTAEDIKRKLPSMYHQFKVLAELDITTDPMEVGPTLHYCMGGIKVDADTQMSRVPGLFACGECSGGMHGANRLGGNSLSDLLVFGKLSGDGANSYIKELS
;
A
#
# COMPACT_ATOMS: atom_id res chain seq x y z
N ALA A 1 1.91 28.55 8.70
CA ALA A 1 3.03 27.66 8.36
C ALA A 1 3.16 27.55 6.84
N GLU A 2 4.38 27.39 6.34
CA GLU A 2 4.62 27.08 4.93
C GLU A 2 4.34 25.60 4.69
N LEU A 3 3.72 25.28 3.53
CA LEU A 3 3.48 23.89 3.11
C LEU A 3 4.37 23.59 1.89
N ILE A 4 4.83 22.33 1.80
CA ILE A 4 5.63 21.85 0.67
C ILE A 4 5.12 20.50 0.18
N ASP A 5 5.39 20.16 -1.08
CA ASP A 5 5.18 18.85 -1.70
C ASP A 5 3.73 18.32 -1.61
N MET A 6 2.74 19.20 -1.48
CA MET A 6 1.33 18.84 -1.27
C MET A 6 0.72 18.07 -2.45
N GLU A 7 1.31 18.15 -3.63
CA GLU A 7 0.93 17.39 -4.83
C GLU A 7 1.37 15.92 -4.78
N PHE A 8 2.29 15.56 -3.90
CA PHE A 8 2.82 14.20 -3.82
C PHE A 8 1.97 13.33 -2.92
N THR A 9 1.16 12.51 -3.54
CA THR A 9 0.29 11.55 -2.85
C THR A 9 0.62 10.13 -3.24
N GLN A 10 0.69 9.23 -2.26
CA GLN A 10 0.95 7.81 -2.47
C GLN A 10 -0.37 7.05 -2.52
N PHE A 11 -0.55 6.27 -3.58
CA PHE A 11 -1.65 5.33 -3.67
C PHE A 11 -1.23 3.95 -3.18
N ARG A 12 -2.11 3.30 -2.44
CA ARG A 12 -2.04 1.88 -2.17
C ARG A 12 -2.81 1.14 -3.26
N PRO A 13 -2.28 0.04 -3.84
CA PRO A 13 -2.95 -0.63 -4.96
C PRO A 13 -4.25 -1.31 -4.55
N THR A 14 -4.35 -1.77 -3.30
CA THR A 14 -5.46 -2.59 -2.83
C THR A 14 -6.17 -1.95 -1.63
N GLY A 15 -7.27 -1.27 -1.88
CA GLY A 15 -8.29 -0.88 -0.92
C GLY A 15 -9.62 -1.50 -1.30
N MET A 16 -10.55 -1.67 -0.36
CA MET A 16 -11.91 -2.13 -0.65
C MET A 16 -12.62 -1.13 -1.58
N VAL A 17 -13.30 -1.61 -2.60
CA VAL A 17 -14.11 -0.76 -3.48
C VAL A 17 -15.59 -0.90 -3.21
N TRP A 18 -16.01 -1.95 -2.53
CA TRP A 18 -17.38 -2.24 -2.16
C TRP A 18 -17.45 -2.84 -0.74
N PRO A 19 -18.52 -2.61 0.03
CA PRO A 19 -19.61 -1.65 -0.23
C PRO A 19 -19.15 -0.18 -0.09
N PRO A 20 -19.97 0.80 -0.58
CA PRO A 20 -19.60 2.23 -0.56
C PRO A 20 -19.24 2.77 0.82
N SER A 21 -19.87 2.27 1.89
CA SER A 21 -19.66 2.68 3.28
C SER A 21 -18.24 2.40 3.81
N VAL A 22 -17.53 1.46 3.19
CA VAL A 22 -16.17 1.05 3.58
C VAL A 22 -15.17 1.20 2.44
N LYS A 23 -15.56 1.89 1.37
CA LYS A 23 -14.68 2.16 0.23
C LYS A 23 -13.42 2.88 0.68
N GLY A 24 -12.27 2.38 0.23
CA GLY A 24 -10.95 2.89 0.59
C GLY A 24 -10.32 2.20 1.81
N THR A 25 -11.08 1.38 2.54
CA THR A 25 -10.51 0.60 3.65
C THR A 25 -9.38 -0.29 3.14
N LEU A 26 -8.29 -0.32 3.92
CA LEU A 26 -7.08 -1.01 3.55
C LEU A 26 -7.28 -2.52 3.36
N VAL A 27 -6.81 -3.03 2.22
CA VAL A 27 -6.51 -4.45 2.04
C VAL A 27 -5.00 -4.63 2.06
N THR A 28 -4.51 -5.34 3.08
CA THR A 28 -3.06 -5.47 3.34
C THR A 28 -2.33 -6.14 2.18
N GLU A 29 -1.09 -5.72 1.97
CA GLU A 29 -0.16 -6.38 1.03
C GLU A 29 0.07 -7.86 1.37
N GLY A 30 -0.10 -8.23 2.64
CA GLY A 30 -0.01 -9.60 3.10
C GLY A 30 -0.87 -10.58 2.30
N VAL A 31 -2.04 -10.18 1.79
CA VAL A 31 -2.87 -11.05 0.94
C VAL A 31 -2.10 -11.46 -0.32
N ARG A 32 -1.43 -10.50 -0.98
CA ARG A 32 -0.60 -10.76 -2.17
C ARG A 32 0.67 -11.53 -1.80
N GLY A 33 1.26 -11.23 -0.65
CA GLY A 33 2.41 -11.95 -0.09
C GLY A 33 2.12 -13.41 0.23
N GLU A 34 0.89 -13.72 0.61
CA GLU A 34 0.43 -15.11 0.82
C GLU A 34 -0.01 -15.80 -0.48
N GLY A 35 0.13 -15.15 -1.61
CA GLY A 35 -0.12 -15.71 -2.93
C GLY A 35 -1.41 -15.27 -3.60
N GLY A 36 -2.10 -14.28 -3.04
CA GLY A 36 -3.27 -13.68 -3.70
C GLY A 36 -2.90 -13.05 -5.04
N ILE A 37 -3.65 -13.38 -6.07
CA ILE A 37 -3.45 -12.92 -7.45
C ILE A 37 -4.46 -11.84 -7.83
N LEU A 38 -4.07 -10.95 -8.73
CA LEU A 38 -4.94 -9.92 -9.27
C LEU A 38 -5.49 -10.35 -10.63
N VAL A 39 -6.82 -10.49 -10.72
CA VAL A 39 -7.50 -10.86 -11.95
C VAL A 39 -8.53 -9.81 -12.35
N ASN A 40 -8.71 -9.63 -13.66
CA ASN A 40 -9.75 -8.75 -14.20
C ASN A 40 -11.11 -9.47 -14.30
N SER A 41 -12.13 -8.79 -14.83
CA SER A 41 -13.50 -9.36 -15.00
C SER A 41 -13.57 -10.53 -15.96
N GLU A 42 -12.56 -10.74 -16.79
CA GLU A 42 -12.44 -11.86 -17.72
C GLU A 42 -11.68 -13.05 -17.10
N GLY A 43 -11.26 -12.95 -15.84
CA GLY A 43 -10.48 -13.97 -15.15
C GLY A 43 -8.98 -13.97 -15.51
N HIS A 44 -8.53 -12.96 -16.28
CA HIS A 44 -7.13 -12.87 -16.70
C HIS A 44 -6.25 -12.27 -15.58
N ARG A 45 -5.13 -12.93 -15.25
CA ARG A 45 -4.11 -12.48 -14.30
C ARG A 45 -3.18 -11.47 -14.99
N PHE A 46 -3.63 -10.22 -15.07
CA PHE A 46 -3.04 -9.15 -15.88
C PHE A 46 -1.69 -8.62 -15.39
N MET A 47 -1.23 -9.01 -14.20
CA MET A 47 0.03 -8.49 -13.67
C MET A 47 1.25 -8.96 -14.48
N PHE A 48 1.24 -10.13 -15.10
CA PHE A 48 2.30 -10.59 -15.98
C PHE A 48 2.49 -9.70 -17.22
N ASP A 49 1.41 -9.10 -17.74
CA ASP A 49 1.45 -8.19 -18.89
C ASP A 49 1.93 -6.78 -18.53
N ASN A 50 2.17 -6.51 -17.24
CA ASN A 50 2.48 -5.19 -16.74
C ASN A 50 3.79 -5.15 -15.93
N ILE A 51 4.72 -6.08 -16.20
CA ILE A 51 6.07 -6.09 -15.60
C ILE A 51 6.93 -5.07 -16.36
N PRO A 52 7.39 -3.98 -15.72
CA PRO A 52 8.31 -3.06 -16.39
C PRO A 52 9.68 -3.68 -16.59
N ASP A 53 10.36 -3.35 -17.69
CA ASP A 53 11.68 -3.88 -18.07
C ASP A 53 12.70 -3.78 -16.90
N ARG A 54 12.68 -2.67 -16.17
CA ARG A 54 13.57 -2.45 -15.01
C ARG A 54 13.40 -3.44 -13.87
N PHE A 55 12.27 -4.15 -13.80
CA PHE A 55 11.97 -5.15 -12.77
C PHE A 55 11.93 -6.59 -13.34
N ALA A 56 12.10 -6.77 -14.65
CA ALA A 56 11.99 -8.07 -15.29
C ALA A 56 12.98 -9.11 -14.71
N ALA A 57 14.19 -8.67 -14.39
CA ALA A 57 15.22 -9.54 -13.82
C ALA A 57 14.87 -10.11 -12.42
N GLU A 58 14.02 -9.41 -11.66
CA GLU A 58 13.68 -9.75 -10.27
C GLU A 58 12.24 -10.29 -10.12
N THR A 59 11.49 -10.34 -11.23
CA THR A 59 10.06 -10.65 -11.20
C THR A 59 9.76 -11.88 -12.03
N ALA A 60 9.02 -12.84 -11.47
CA ALA A 60 8.56 -14.02 -12.18
C ALA A 60 7.70 -13.62 -13.38
N ASP A 61 7.96 -14.25 -14.52
CA ASP A 61 7.23 -14.04 -15.77
C ASP A 61 6.30 -15.21 -16.13
N THR A 62 6.28 -16.25 -15.29
CA THR A 62 5.41 -17.43 -15.44
C THR A 62 4.67 -17.77 -14.14
N GLU A 63 3.49 -18.38 -14.30
CA GLU A 63 2.69 -18.90 -13.18
C GLU A 63 3.47 -19.92 -12.35
N LYS A 64 4.24 -20.78 -13.03
CA LYS A 64 5.03 -21.81 -12.36
C LYS A 64 6.08 -21.20 -11.44
N GLU A 65 6.88 -20.26 -11.94
CA GLU A 65 7.93 -19.61 -11.16
C GLU A 65 7.35 -18.84 -9.96
N ALA A 66 6.23 -18.12 -10.17
CA ALA A 66 5.52 -17.45 -9.08
C ALA A 66 5.02 -18.42 -8.01
N ALA A 67 4.60 -19.63 -8.41
CA ALA A 67 4.20 -20.68 -7.46
C ALA A 67 5.41 -21.30 -6.73
N ASP A 68 6.52 -21.52 -7.42
CA ASP A 68 7.77 -22.03 -6.85
C ASP A 68 8.29 -21.06 -5.76
N TRP A 69 8.25 -19.73 -6.03
CA TRP A 69 8.60 -18.71 -5.03
C TRP A 69 7.72 -18.80 -3.78
N LEU A 70 6.41 -18.96 -3.94
CA LEU A 70 5.46 -19.12 -2.83
C LEU A 70 5.66 -20.41 -2.05
N ALA A 71 6.23 -21.44 -2.68
CA ALA A 71 6.64 -22.69 -2.04
C ALA A 71 7.97 -22.57 -1.29
N GLY A 72 8.68 -21.44 -1.40
CA GLY A 72 9.92 -21.14 -0.71
C GLY A 72 11.19 -21.45 -1.51
N ASP A 73 11.09 -21.63 -2.82
CA ASP A 73 12.24 -21.75 -3.71
C ASP A 73 12.99 -20.39 -3.73
N LYS A 74 14.26 -20.41 -3.33
CA LYS A 74 15.11 -19.23 -3.21
C LYS A 74 15.64 -18.73 -4.55
N GLU A 75 15.64 -19.58 -5.57
CA GLU A 75 16.09 -19.24 -6.92
C GLU A 75 14.95 -18.67 -7.78
N ALA A 76 13.69 -18.90 -7.37
CA ALA A 76 12.53 -18.37 -8.06
C ALA A 76 12.36 -16.87 -7.82
N ARG A 77 12.03 -16.13 -8.88
CA ARG A 77 11.72 -14.70 -8.79
C ARG A 77 10.34 -14.47 -8.19
N ARG A 78 10.19 -13.35 -7.49
CA ARG A 78 8.93 -13.03 -6.79
C ARG A 78 7.77 -12.77 -7.75
N PRO A 79 6.51 -13.07 -7.34
CA PRO A 79 5.33 -12.80 -8.15
C PRO A 79 5.15 -11.33 -8.54
N PRO A 80 4.61 -11.02 -9.73
CA PRO A 80 4.42 -9.64 -10.19
C PRO A 80 3.40 -8.84 -9.37
N GLU A 81 2.53 -9.47 -8.60
CA GLU A 81 1.65 -8.81 -7.63
C GLU A 81 2.41 -8.13 -6.49
N LEU A 82 3.69 -8.47 -6.28
CA LEU A 82 4.57 -7.87 -5.27
C LEU A 82 5.49 -6.77 -5.84
N LEU A 83 5.26 -6.34 -7.08
CA LEU A 83 5.88 -5.15 -7.65
C LEU A 83 5.53 -3.90 -6.82
N THR A 84 6.25 -2.80 -7.08
CA THR A 84 6.04 -1.55 -6.37
C THR A 84 4.59 -1.07 -6.47
N ARG A 85 4.10 -0.41 -5.42
CA ARG A 85 2.69 -0.01 -5.27
C ARG A 85 2.17 0.79 -6.46
N ASP A 86 3.01 1.66 -7.01
CA ASP A 86 2.69 2.50 -8.17
C ASP A 86 2.51 1.67 -9.45
N VAL A 87 3.33 0.64 -9.65
CA VAL A 87 3.19 -0.28 -10.79
C VAL A 87 1.88 -1.04 -10.71
N VAL A 88 1.61 -1.66 -9.56
CA VAL A 88 0.37 -2.43 -9.34
C VAL A 88 -0.86 -1.52 -9.47
N ALA A 89 -0.83 -0.33 -8.86
CA ALA A 89 -1.95 0.62 -8.95
C ALA A 89 -2.23 1.08 -10.40
N ARG A 90 -1.17 1.34 -11.19
CA ARG A 90 -1.31 1.69 -12.62
C ARG A 90 -1.86 0.52 -13.44
N ALA A 91 -1.42 -0.71 -13.17
CA ALA A 91 -1.93 -1.91 -13.84
C ALA A 91 -3.44 -2.10 -13.58
N ILE A 92 -3.86 -2.01 -12.32
CA ILE A 92 -5.29 -2.05 -11.95
C ILE A 92 -6.08 -0.95 -12.68
N ARG A 93 -5.59 0.29 -12.66
CA ARG A 93 -6.26 1.40 -13.33
C ARG A 93 -6.37 1.20 -14.84
N LYS A 94 -5.37 0.57 -15.46
CA LYS A 94 -5.37 0.22 -16.90
C LYS A 94 -6.51 -0.75 -17.21
N GLU A 95 -6.71 -1.80 -16.40
CA GLU A 95 -7.79 -2.76 -16.56
C GLU A 95 -9.18 -2.10 -16.39
N VAL A 96 -9.34 -1.31 -15.33
CA VAL A 96 -10.59 -0.58 -15.10
C VAL A 96 -10.93 0.37 -16.26
N LYS A 97 -9.94 1.15 -16.74
CA LYS A 97 -10.14 2.05 -17.90
C LYS A 97 -10.44 1.33 -19.21
N ALA A 98 -9.94 0.11 -19.38
CA ALA A 98 -10.21 -0.72 -20.55
C ALA A 98 -11.58 -1.44 -20.49
N GLY A 99 -12.38 -1.20 -19.44
CA GLY A 99 -13.69 -1.83 -19.24
C GLY A 99 -13.62 -3.27 -18.73
N ARG A 100 -12.44 -3.73 -18.32
CA ARG A 100 -12.23 -5.07 -17.74
C ARG A 100 -12.13 -5.04 -16.21
N GLY A 101 -12.59 -3.97 -15.58
CA GLY A 101 -12.68 -3.85 -14.13
C GLY A 101 -13.79 -4.70 -13.52
N SER A 102 -13.80 -4.79 -12.17
CA SER A 102 -14.89 -5.36 -11.41
C SER A 102 -16.14 -4.43 -11.44
N PRO A 103 -17.31 -4.93 -11.07
CA PRO A 103 -18.57 -4.14 -11.13
C PRO A 103 -18.52 -2.79 -10.40
N HIS A 104 -17.74 -2.67 -9.35
CA HIS A 104 -17.66 -1.46 -8.52
C HIS A 104 -16.39 -0.61 -8.78
N GLY A 105 -15.72 -0.83 -9.93
CA GLY A 105 -14.61 0.02 -10.40
C GLY A 105 -13.25 -0.35 -9.83
N GLY A 106 -13.06 -1.60 -9.47
CA GLY A 106 -11.79 -2.21 -9.09
C GLY A 106 -11.41 -3.38 -9.99
N VAL A 107 -10.69 -4.34 -9.42
CA VAL A 107 -10.37 -5.65 -9.95
C VAL A 107 -10.58 -6.70 -8.85
N PHE A 108 -10.42 -7.96 -9.16
CA PHE A 108 -10.53 -9.02 -8.17
C PHE A 108 -9.16 -9.42 -7.62
N LEU A 109 -9.07 -9.50 -6.29
CA LEU A 109 -7.93 -10.08 -5.58
C LEU A 109 -8.36 -11.44 -5.06
N ASP A 110 -7.83 -12.49 -5.68
CA ASP A 110 -8.21 -13.87 -5.39
C ASP A 110 -7.12 -14.58 -4.58
N ILE A 111 -7.48 -14.97 -3.37
CA ILE A 111 -6.68 -15.84 -2.50
C ILE A 111 -7.34 -17.23 -2.35
N ALA A 112 -8.65 -17.33 -2.60
CA ALA A 112 -9.43 -18.55 -2.41
C ALA A 112 -8.92 -19.70 -3.30
N THR A 113 -8.55 -19.40 -4.53
CA THR A 113 -7.99 -20.41 -5.45
C THR A 113 -6.52 -20.76 -5.18
N ARG A 114 -5.86 -20.02 -4.27
CA ARG A 114 -4.40 -20.13 -4.02
C ARG A 114 -4.06 -20.79 -2.70
N ARG A 115 -4.96 -20.77 -1.71
CA ARG A 115 -4.76 -21.31 -0.36
C ARG A 115 -6.00 -22.03 0.14
N THR A 116 -5.82 -22.94 1.08
CA THR A 116 -6.93 -23.58 1.77
C THR A 116 -7.65 -22.59 2.69
N ALA A 117 -8.94 -22.81 2.95
CA ALA A 117 -9.72 -21.98 3.86
C ALA A 117 -9.08 -21.88 5.27
N GLU A 118 -8.47 -22.97 5.75
CA GLU A 118 -7.77 -23.02 7.03
C GLU A 118 -6.53 -22.12 7.03
N ASP A 119 -5.72 -22.18 5.98
CA ASP A 119 -4.54 -21.33 5.83
C ASP A 119 -4.92 -19.85 5.74
N ILE A 120 -5.96 -19.51 4.97
CA ILE A 120 -6.44 -18.12 4.86
C ILE A 120 -6.85 -17.59 6.24
N LYS A 121 -7.65 -18.33 7.00
CA LYS A 121 -8.09 -17.92 8.34
C LYS A 121 -6.93 -17.80 9.33
N ARG A 122 -5.94 -18.68 9.24
CA ARG A 122 -4.75 -18.68 10.10
C ARG A 122 -3.77 -17.57 9.78
N LYS A 123 -3.49 -17.33 8.49
CA LYS A 123 -2.46 -16.39 8.03
C LYS A 123 -2.98 -14.97 7.83
N LEU A 124 -4.26 -14.84 7.49
CA LEU A 124 -4.93 -13.58 7.17
C LEU A 124 -6.18 -13.34 8.04
N PRO A 125 -6.11 -13.54 9.38
CA PRO A 125 -7.30 -13.48 10.25
C PRO A 125 -7.99 -12.11 10.20
N SER A 126 -7.21 -11.03 10.17
CA SER A 126 -7.75 -9.66 10.10
C SER A 126 -8.49 -9.40 8.79
N MET A 127 -7.97 -9.89 7.66
CA MET A 127 -8.62 -9.72 6.35
C MET A 127 -9.88 -10.57 6.26
N TYR A 128 -9.82 -11.83 6.73
CA TYR A 128 -10.99 -12.68 6.80
C TYR A 128 -12.11 -12.02 7.61
N HIS A 129 -11.80 -11.53 8.81
CA HIS A 129 -12.78 -10.82 9.66
C HIS A 129 -13.30 -9.54 9.00
N GLN A 130 -12.40 -8.71 8.44
CA GLN A 130 -12.75 -7.45 7.80
C GLN A 130 -13.76 -7.63 6.66
N PHE A 131 -13.49 -8.53 5.73
CA PHE A 131 -14.38 -8.76 4.60
C PHE A 131 -15.69 -9.43 5.04
N LYS A 132 -15.64 -10.36 6.00
CA LYS A 132 -16.82 -11.02 6.55
C LYS A 132 -17.79 -10.02 7.21
N VAL A 133 -17.26 -9.06 7.97
CA VAL A 133 -18.08 -8.08 8.72
C VAL A 133 -18.48 -6.89 7.87
N LEU A 134 -17.57 -6.35 7.04
CA LEU A 134 -17.78 -5.10 6.33
C LEU A 134 -18.42 -5.28 4.93
N ALA A 135 -18.22 -6.43 4.31
CA ALA A 135 -18.69 -6.70 2.95
C ALA A 135 -19.56 -7.97 2.84
N GLU A 136 -19.80 -8.67 3.96
CA GLU A 136 -20.50 -9.96 4.00
C GLU A 136 -19.90 -11.01 3.06
N LEU A 137 -18.58 -10.87 2.77
CA LEU A 137 -17.83 -11.69 1.84
C LEU A 137 -16.95 -12.71 2.58
N ASP A 138 -17.00 -13.96 2.16
CA ASP A 138 -16.10 -15.00 2.63
C ASP A 138 -14.91 -15.14 1.68
N ILE A 139 -13.77 -14.56 2.05
CA ILE A 139 -12.54 -14.57 1.22
C ILE A 139 -11.91 -15.96 1.08
N THR A 140 -12.45 -16.98 1.73
CA THR A 140 -12.02 -18.38 1.54
C THR A 140 -12.70 -19.05 0.36
N THR A 141 -13.74 -18.43 -0.18
CA THR A 141 -14.53 -18.94 -1.31
C THR A 141 -14.63 -17.95 -2.46
N ASP A 142 -14.63 -16.65 -2.15
CA ASP A 142 -14.91 -15.58 -3.11
C ASP A 142 -13.75 -14.58 -3.20
N PRO A 143 -13.46 -14.03 -4.38
CA PRO A 143 -12.43 -13.01 -4.56
C PRO A 143 -12.90 -11.65 -4.00
N MET A 144 -11.95 -10.89 -3.49
CA MET A 144 -12.16 -9.53 -2.97
C MET A 144 -12.16 -8.51 -4.11
N GLU A 145 -13.15 -7.60 -4.16
CA GLU A 145 -13.05 -6.44 -5.05
C GLU A 145 -12.13 -5.38 -4.44
N VAL A 146 -11.05 -5.06 -5.14
CA VAL A 146 -10.03 -4.12 -4.67
C VAL A 146 -9.67 -3.10 -5.75
N GLY A 147 -9.20 -1.93 -5.34
CA GLY A 147 -8.73 -0.90 -6.25
C GLY A 147 -7.78 0.08 -5.58
N PRO A 148 -7.10 0.91 -6.39
CA PRO A 148 -6.19 1.93 -5.86
C PRO A 148 -6.93 2.90 -4.95
N THR A 149 -6.36 3.13 -3.76
CA THR A 149 -6.88 4.10 -2.80
C THR A 149 -5.77 5.01 -2.30
N LEU A 150 -6.12 6.26 -1.97
CA LEU A 150 -5.20 7.20 -1.35
C LEU A 150 -4.72 6.64 -0.02
N HIS A 151 -3.43 6.73 0.23
CA HIS A 151 -2.83 6.11 1.40
C HIS A 151 -1.99 7.05 2.26
N TYR A 152 -1.16 7.89 1.63
CA TYR A 152 -0.18 8.71 2.33
C TYR A 152 0.08 10.00 1.55
N CYS A 153 0.18 11.13 2.23
CA CYS A 153 0.64 12.38 1.68
C CYS A 153 2.11 12.58 2.04
N MET A 154 2.99 12.77 1.04
CA MET A 154 4.40 13.09 1.28
C MET A 154 4.61 14.56 1.58
N GLY A 155 3.67 15.42 1.16
CA GLY A 155 3.66 16.83 1.48
C GLY A 155 3.15 17.12 2.89
N GLY A 156 3.41 18.33 3.37
CA GLY A 156 2.99 18.77 4.68
C GLY A 156 3.61 20.10 5.11
N ILE A 157 3.65 20.33 6.39
CA ILE A 157 4.29 21.51 6.98
C ILE A 157 5.80 21.42 6.75
N LYS A 158 6.37 22.49 6.18
CA LYS A 158 7.82 22.63 6.03
C LYS A 158 8.43 22.93 7.40
N VAL A 159 9.37 22.11 7.80
CA VAL A 159 10.07 22.20 9.09
C VAL A 159 11.58 22.29 8.89
N ASP A 160 12.25 22.81 9.89
CA ASP A 160 13.71 22.74 10.01
C ASP A 160 14.13 21.28 10.27
N ALA A 161 15.21 20.83 9.63
CA ALA A 161 15.62 19.42 9.66
C ALA A 161 16.09 18.96 11.05
N ASP A 162 16.69 19.85 11.84
CA ASP A 162 17.30 19.51 13.11
C ASP A 162 16.32 19.64 14.29
N THR A 163 15.43 20.61 14.22
CA THR A 163 14.52 20.95 15.33
C THR A 163 13.07 20.53 15.07
N GLN A 164 12.69 20.27 13.84
CA GLN A 164 11.33 20.04 13.37
C GLN A 164 10.38 21.22 13.64
N MET A 165 10.92 22.41 13.88
CA MET A 165 10.12 23.63 14.03
C MET A 165 9.76 24.20 12.65
N SER A 166 8.52 24.63 12.51
CA SER A 166 8.07 25.35 11.31
C SER A 166 8.57 26.80 11.29
N ARG A 167 8.25 27.54 10.22
CA ARG A 167 8.49 29.00 10.20
C ARG A 167 7.68 29.77 11.25
N VAL A 168 6.67 29.17 11.84
CA VAL A 168 5.93 29.76 12.95
C VAL A 168 6.60 29.34 14.25
N PRO A 169 7.19 30.29 15.03
CA PRO A 169 7.87 29.96 16.26
C PRO A 169 6.96 29.19 17.24
N GLY A 170 7.48 28.13 17.80
CA GLY A 170 6.74 27.25 18.73
C GLY A 170 5.79 26.25 18.09
N LEU A 171 5.68 26.23 16.73
CA LEU A 171 4.93 25.21 16.00
C LEU A 171 5.88 24.16 15.41
N PHE A 172 5.76 22.94 15.86
CA PHE A 172 6.53 21.78 15.41
C PHE A 172 5.64 20.81 14.64
N ALA A 173 6.23 20.05 13.70
CA ALA A 173 5.54 18.98 12.98
C ALA A 173 6.49 17.82 12.71
N CYS A 174 5.97 16.58 12.79
CA CYS A 174 6.70 15.36 12.47
C CYS A 174 5.73 14.29 11.97
N GLY A 175 6.24 13.26 11.30
CA GLY A 175 5.41 12.24 10.68
C GLY A 175 4.69 12.74 9.43
N GLU A 176 3.57 12.13 9.08
CA GLU A 176 2.85 12.43 7.82
C GLU A 176 2.44 13.89 7.65
N CYS A 177 2.30 14.66 8.72
CA CYS A 177 1.94 16.08 8.63
C CYS A 177 3.13 17.00 8.31
N SER A 178 4.36 16.52 8.32
CA SER A 178 5.55 17.26 7.86
C SER A 178 5.95 16.84 6.45
N GLY A 179 6.35 17.79 5.62
CA GLY A 179 6.71 17.55 4.22
C GLY A 179 8.23 17.58 3.96
N GLY A 180 8.64 17.07 2.80
CA GLY A 180 10.02 17.17 2.28
C GLY A 180 10.91 15.95 2.56
N MET A 181 10.52 15.05 3.44
CA MET A 181 11.34 13.93 3.89
C MET A 181 11.36 12.74 2.91
N HIS A 182 10.26 12.48 2.25
CA HIS A 182 10.06 11.30 1.43
C HIS A 182 10.15 11.53 -0.08
N GLY A 183 10.42 12.76 -0.52
CA GLY A 183 10.37 13.12 -1.93
C GLY A 183 8.99 12.83 -2.52
N ALA A 184 8.94 12.42 -3.80
CA ALA A 184 7.69 12.19 -4.50
C ALA A 184 6.95 10.90 -4.11
N ASN A 185 7.61 9.95 -3.44
CA ASN A 185 6.98 8.66 -3.08
C ASN A 185 7.73 7.98 -1.92
N ARG A 186 7.02 7.75 -0.81
CA ARG A 186 7.57 7.14 0.39
C ARG A 186 7.84 5.64 0.19
N LEU A 187 9.01 5.18 0.64
CA LEU A 187 9.32 3.75 0.69
C LEU A 187 8.47 3.01 1.75
N GLY A 188 8.16 1.75 1.47
CA GLY A 188 7.39 0.89 2.37
C GLY A 188 8.05 0.79 3.75
N GLY A 189 7.25 0.89 4.82
CA GLY A 189 7.71 0.85 6.22
C GLY A 189 8.20 2.19 6.77
N ASN A 190 8.73 3.10 5.96
CA ASN A 190 9.36 4.33 6.43
C ASN A 190 8.45 5.30 7.18
N SER A 191 7.11 5.19 7.07
CA SER A 191 6.24 6.03 7.90
C SER A 191 6.38 5.76 9.40
N LEU A 192 6.67 4.53 9.79
CA LEU A 192 6.87 4.18 11.20
C LEU A 192 8.25 4.62 11.70
N SER A 193 9.29 4.44 10.87
CA SER A 193 10.65 4.91 11.18
C SER A 193 10.68 6.44 11.34
N ASP A 194 9.98 7.14 10.45
CA ASP A 194 9.77 8.58 10.49
C ASP A 194 9.19 9.03 11.85
N LEU A 195 8.08 8.45 12.28
CA LEU A 195 7.44 8.79 13.56
C LEU A 195 8.38 8.64 14.75
N LEU A 196 9.25 7.63 14.75
CA LEU A 196 10.19 7.39 15.84
C LEU A 196 11.34 8.40 15.84
N VAL A 197 11.94 8.66 14.68
CA VAL A 197 13.11 9.54 14.57
C VAL A 197 12.72 11.01 14.72
N PHE A 198 11.81 11.46 13.88
CA PHE A 198 11.44 12.89 13.84
C PHE A 198 10.46 13.29 14.95
N GLY A 199 9.72 12.32 15.50
CA GLY A 199 8.98 12.54 16.74
C GLY A 199 9.89 12.88 17.92
N LYS A 200 11.03 12.17 18.03
CA LYS A 200 12.03 12.48 19.04
C LYS A 200 12.66 13.85 18.79
N LEU A 201 13.10 14.13 17.57
CA LEU A 201 13.70 15.43 17.22
C LEU A 201 12.76 16.59 17.47
N SER A 202 11.46 16.43 17.14
CA SER A 202 10.43 17.43 17.42
C SER A 202 10.27 17.70 18.93
N GLY A 203 10.30 16.65 19.76
CA GLY A 203 10.25 16.78 21.20
C GLY A 203 11.49 17.47 21.79
N ASP A 204 12.67 17.11 21.32
CA ASP A 204 13.93 17.73 21.73
C ASP A 204 13.99 19.21 21.30
N GLY A 205 13.55 19.52 20.06
CA GLY A 205 13.45 20.89 19.54
C GLY A 205 12.48 21.76 20.35
N ALA A 206 11.31 21.23 20.66
CA ALA A 206 10.32 21.93 21.50
C ALA A 206 10.85 22.22 22.92
N ASN A 207 11.55 21.26 23.52
CA ASN A 207 12.18 21.44 24.84
C ASN A 207 13.28 22.52 24.80
N SER A 208 14.09 22.55 23.76
CA SER A 208 15.12 23.58 23.58
C SER A 208 14.50 24.97 23.39
N TYR A 209 13.46 25.07 22.57
CA TYR A 209 12.73 26.32 22.35
C TYR A 209 12.12 26.89 23.62
N ILE A 210 11.53 26.05 24.47
CA ILE A 210 10.96 26.50 25.79
C ILE A 210 12.06 27.05 26.69
N LYS A 211 13.25 26.43 26.72
CA LYS A 211 14.38 26.91 27.52
C LYS A 211 14.94 28.26 27.07
N GLU A 212 14.82 28.57 25.76
CA GLU A 212 15.24 29.86 25.23
C GLU A 212 14.24 31.00 25.56
N LEU A 213 12.99 30.66 25.87
CA LEU A 213 11.95 31.62 26.27
C LEU A 213 11.96 31.95 27.77
N SER A 214 12.61 31.14 28.57
CA SER A 214 12.71 31.30 30.04
C SER A 214 13.99 32.01 30.44
#